data_885682b664f382d4c7d0eda2b9a9c4b3
#
_entry.id   885682b664f382d4c7d0eda2b9a9c4b3
#
_cell.length_a   1.000
_cell.length_b   1.000
_cell.length_c   1.000
_cell.angle_alpha   90.00
_cell.angle_beta   90.00
_cell.angle_gamma   90.00
#
_symmetry.space_group_name_H-M   'P 1'
#
loop_
_entity.id
_entity.type
_entity.pdbx_description
1 polymer ?
#
loop_
_entity_poly.entity_id
_entity_poly.type
_entity_poly.pdbx_seq_one_letter_code
_entity_poly.pdbx_strand_id
1 'polypeptide(L)'
;MNSYLEANARERLAAVLDAGSFYEFLPPALKIVSPHLAQLDAPVSFDDGVAIGQGRLFGETVFVAAQEGGFMGGAVGEVHGAKLTGLLLRAVRERPFAVVLLLESGGVRLHEANAGLIAVSEVMRALLEVRAAGIPVIVLVGGSNGCFGGMGIVARCANAIVMSEEGRLAMSGPEVIETANGVEEFDSRDRALVWRTTGGKHRYLLGDCQVLVADDGAAFRQAAFGLAQECHADTGGIGLTLAALEAEQQLLQDRIDSFGDATDPLDIWTRIGVADAAGLPMLEADAFVAATAKLRLGA
;
A
#
# COMPACT_ATOMS: atom_id res chain seq x y z
N MET A 1 -2.57 14.22 -17.61
CA MET A 1 -2.15 14.42 -16.20
C MET A 1 -1.55 13.09 -15.76
N ASN A 2 -0.29 13.08 -15.40
CA ASN A 2 0.42 11.82 -15.12
C ASN A 2 0.61 11.57 -13.62
N SER A 3 0.23 12.54 -12.75
CA SER A 3 0.35 12.42 -11.30
C SER A 3 -0.53 11.31 -10.77
N TYR A 4 0.09 10.33 -10.11
CA TYR A 4 -0.62 9.26 -9.41
C TYR A 4 -1.27 9.77 -8.12
N LEU A 5 -0.64 10.74 -7.46
CA LEU A 5 -1.12 11.38 -6.23
C LEU A 5 -2.48 12.06 -6.43
N GLU A 6 -2.62 12.83 -7.52
CA GLU A 6 -3.82 13.61 -7.82
C GLU A 6 -4.95 12.80 -8.48
N ALA A 7 -4.64 11.61 -9.01
CA ALA A 7 -5.58 10.76 -9.71
C ALA A 7 -6.57 10.09 -8.74
N ASN A 8 -7.82 9.95 -9.15
CA ASN A 8 -8.80 9.10 -8.47
C ASN A 8 -8.56 7.60 -8.75
N ALA A 9 -9.28 6.73 -8.07
CA ALA A 9 -9.09 5.28 -8.19
C ALA A 9 -9.18 4.76 -9.63
N ARG A 10 -10.13 5.25 -10.44
CA ARG A 10 -10.32 4.80 -11.83
C ARG A 10 -9.27 5.38 -12.77
N GLU A 11 -8.81 6.61 -12.52
CA GLU A 11 -7.72 7.21 -13.27
C GLU A 11 -6.39 6.49 -13.01
N ARG A 12 -6.13 6.07 -11.76
CA ARG A 12 -4.97 5.23 -11.42
C ARG A 12 -5.03 3.87 -12.12
N LEU A 13 -6.21 3.22 -12.14
CA LEU A 13 -6.37 1.97 -12.90
C LEU A 13 -6.09 2.18 -14.39
N ALA A 14 -6.57 3.28 -14.98
CA ALA A 14 -6.32 3.61 -16.39
C ALA A 14 -4.83 3.92 -16.68
N ALA A 15 -4.10 4.47 -15.71
CA ALA A 15 -2.68 4.76 -15.84
C ALA A 15 -1.79 3.49 -15.71
N VAL A 16 -2.21 2.55 -14.85
CA VAL A 16 -1.44 1.33 -14.57
C VAL A 16 -1.72 0.22 -15.59
N LEU A 17 -2.96 0.08 -16.06
CA LEU A 17 -3.35 -1.01 -16.96
C LEU A 17 -3.17 -0.64 -18.44
N ASP A 18 -3.16 -1.66 -19.29
CA ASP A 18 -3.21 -1.48 -20.74
C ASP A 18 -4.51 -0.77 -21.14
N ALA A 19 -4.40 0.18 -22.06
CA ALA A 19 -5.53 1.02 -22.46
C ALA A 19 -6.77 0.21 -22.84
N GLY A 20 -7.92 0.53 -22.22
CA GLY A 20 -9.20 -0.12 -22.49
C GLY A 20 -9.31 -1.57 -22.01
N SER A 21 -8.34 -2.09 -21.26
CA SER A 21 -8.35 -3.49 -20.82
C SER A 21 -9.10 -3.72 -19.51
N PHE A 22 -9.43 -2.67 -18.76
CA PHE A 22 -10.11 -2.82 -17.47
C PHE A 22 -11.54 -3.28 -17.62
N TYR A 23 -11.87 -4.38 -16.99
CA TYR A 23 -13.22 -4.92 -16.85
C TYR A 23 -13.60 -4.98 -15.37
N GLU A 24 -14.53 -4.13 -14.96
CA GLU A 24 -14.99 -4.04 -13.57
C GLU A 24 -15.96 -5.18 -13.24
N PHE A 25 -15.69 -5.95 -12.17
CA PHE A 25 -16.52 -7.09 -11.79
C PHE A 25 -17.87 -6.68 -11.19
N LEU A 26 -17.88 -5.58 -10.45
CA LEU A 26 -19.07 -4.98 -9.85
C LEU A 26 -19.18 -3.53 -10.32
N PRO A 27 -19.64 -3.29 -11.57
CA PRO A 27 -19.64 -1.97 -12.16
C PRO A 27 -20.62 -1.01 -11.46
N PRO A 28 -20.47 0.30 -11.64
CA PRO A 28 -21.28 1.33 -10.97
C PRO A 28 -22.79 1.14 -11.11
N ALA A 29 -23.25 0.55 -12.22
CA ALA A 29 -24.67 0.30 -12.48
C ALA A 29 -25.32 -0.66 -11.45
N LEU A 30 -24.53 -1.51 -10.79
CA LEU A 30 -25.03 -2.43 -9.76
C LEU A 30 -25.24 -1.75 -8.40
N LYS A 31 -24.66 -0.58 -8.17
CA LYS A 31 -24.78 0.19 -6.93
C LYS A 31 -24.59 -0.69 -5.68
N ILE A 32 -23.43 -1.35 -5.60
CA ILE A 32 -23.06 -2.18 -4.44
C ILE A 32 -22.55 -1.26 -3.33
N VAL A 33 -23.44 -0.90 -2.42
CA VAL A 33 -23.21 0.07 -1.36
C VAL A 33 -23.37 -0.56 0.02
N SER A 34 -22.76 0.04 1.04
CA SER A 34 -22.96 -0.36 2.43
C SER A 34 -24.43 -0.23 2.84
N PRO A 35 -25.04 -1.28 3.45
CA PRO A 35 -26.39 -1.20 3.96
C PRO A 35 -26.52 -0.32 5.21
N HIS A 36 -25.40 0.04 5.84
CA HIS A 36 -25.36 0.77 7.10
C HIS A 36 -25.29 2.29 6.92
N LEU A 37 -24.47 2.77 5.96
CA LEU A 37 -24.14 4.18 5.83
C LEU A 37 -25.37 5.07 5.60
N ALA A 38 -26.29 4.67 4.75
CA ALA A 38 -27.52 5.42 4.50
C ALA A 38 -28.42 5.52 5.75
N GLN A 39 -28.45 4.48 6.60
CA GLN A 39 -29.22 4.46 7.84
C GLN A 39 -28.61 5.35 8.93
N LEU A 40 -27.32 5.61 8.84
CA LEU A 40 -26.54 6.43 9.77
C LEU A 40 -26.39 7.88 9.29
N ASP A 41 -27.11 8.26 8.23
CA ASP A 41 -26.97 9.58 7.56
C ASP A 41 -25.51 9.89 7.18
N ALA A 42 -24.75 8.86 6.86
CA ALA A 42 -23.36 8.97 6.41
C ALA A 42 -23.27 8.96 4.88
N PRO A 43 -22.19 9.50 4.28
CA PRO A 43 -22.01 9.49 2.82
C PRO A 43 -22.09 8.08 2.23
N VAL A 44 -22.71 7.96 1.05
CA VAL A 44 -22.84 6.70 0.30
C VAL A 44 -22.20 6.85 -1.07
N SER A 45 -21.39 5.88 -1.48
CA SER A 45 -20.83 5.78 -2.83
C SER A 45 -21.32 4.52 -3.55
N PHE A 46 -21.56 4.64 -4.86
CA PHE A 46 -22.10 3.58 -5.70
C PHE A 46 -21.26 2.30 -5.73
N ASP A 47 -19.98 2.40 -5.43
CA ASP A 47 -19.01 1.30 -5.42
C ASP A 47 -18.45 1.01 -4.03
N ASP A 48 -18.98 1.68 -3.03
CA ASP A 48 -18.50 1.63 -1.64
C ASP A 48 -17.01 1.99 -1.49
N GLY A 49 -16.51 2.85 -2.36
CA GLY A 49 -15.16 3.41 -2.31
C GLY A 49 -14.05 2.47 -2.80
N VAL A 50 -14.39 1.38 -3.52
CA VAL A 50 -13.40 0.50 -4.14
C VAL A 50 -13.87 -0.06 -5.48
N ALA A 51 -13.06 0.13 -6.51
CA ALA A 51 -13.23 -0.53 -7.81
C ALA A 51 -12.43 -1.84 -7.82
N ILE A 52 -13.08 -2.95 -8.23
CA ILE A 52 -12.43 -4.25 -8.37
C ILE A 52 -12.66 -4.83 -9.75
N GLY A 53 -11.67 -5.50 -10.33
CA GLY A 53 -11.83 -6.07 -11.66
C GLY A 53 -10.62 -6.82 -12.16
N GLN A 54 -10.59 -7.05 -13.45
CA GLN A 54 -9.44 -7.55 -14.17
C GLN A 54 -9.00 -6.58 -15.26
N GLY A 55 -7.74 -6.65 -15.62
CA GLY A 55 -7.19 -5.90 -16.74
C GLY A 55 -5.96 -6.59 -17.31
N ARG A 56 -5.27 -5.89 -18.19
CA ARG A 56 -3.97 -6.34 -18.69
C ARG A 56 -2.88 -5.39 -18.23
N LEU A 57 -1.74 -5.97 -17.89
CA LEU A 57 -0.51 -5.25 -17.53
C LEU A 57 0.60 -5.79 -18.42
N PHE A 58 1.02 -5.00 -19.41
CA PHE A 58 1.93 -5.43 -20.48
C PHE A 58 1.51 -6.74 -21.16
N GLY A 59 0.20 -6.88 -21.44
CA GLY A 59 -0.41 -8.05 -22.07
C GLY A 59 -0.82 -9.19 -21.14
N GLU A 60 -0.25 -9.27 -19.93
CA GLU A 60 -0.57 -10.29 -18.93
C GLU A 60 -1.87 -9.97 -18.18
N THR A 61 -2.68 -10.98 -17.93
CA THR A 61 -3.95 -10.81 -17.18
C THR A 61 -3.67 -10.64 -15.70
N VAL A 62 -4.10 -9.50 -15.15
CA VAL A 62 -3.99 -9.20 -13.72
C VAL A 62 -5.36 -8.94 -13.11
N PHE A 63 -5.52 -9.28 -11.85
CA PHE A 63 -6.65 -8.82 -11.04
C PHE A 63 -6.25 -7.57 -10.28
N VAL A 64 -7.16 -6.60 -10.20
CA VAL A 64 -6.86 -5.29 -9.65
C VAL A 64 -7.94 -4.80 -8.71
N ALA A 65 -7.53 -4.09 -7.69
CA ALA A 65 -8.41 -3.28 -6.86
C ALA A 65 -7.80 -1.89 -6.67
N ALA A 66 -8.64 -0.84 -6.71
CA ALA A 66 -8.23 0.52 -6.41
C ALA A 66 -9.17 1.16 -5.40
N GLN A 67 -8.62 1.62 -4.28
CA GLN A 67 -9.36 2.35 -3.25
C GLN A 67 -9.51 3.82 -3.64
N GLU A 68 -10.70 4.36 -3.38
CA GLU A 68 -11.04 5.76 -3.63
C GLU A 68 -10.86 6.59 -2.35
N GLY A 69 -9.72 7.30 -2.28
CA GLY A 69 -9.40 8.14 -1.14
C GLY A 69 -10.37 9.29 -0.91
N GLY A 70 -11.01 9.79 -1.97
CA GLY A 70 -12.04 10.83 -1.89
C GLY A 70 -13.32 10.39 -1.18
N PHE A 71 -13.56 9.07 -1.03
CA PHE A 71 -14.70 8.54 -0.31
C PHE A 71 -14.32 8.08 1.09
N MET A 72 -14.72 8.83 2.10
CA MET A 72 -14.45 8.56 3.53
C MET A 72 -12.96 8.29 3.83
N GLY A 73 -12.05 8.99 3.13
CA GLY A 73 -10.60 8.80 3.28
C GLY A 73 -10.10 7.41 2.87
N GLY A 74 -10.81 6.69 2.00
CA GLY A 74 -10.49 5.31 1.61
C GLY A 74 -10.72 4.29 2.73
N ALA A 75 -11.45 4.65 3.79
CA ALA A 75 -11.67 3.77 4.94
C ALA A 75 -12.47 2.52 4.57
N VAL A 76 -12.04 1.37 5.11
CA VAL A 76 -12.63 0.06 4.82
C VAL A 76 -13.87 -0.17 5.67
N GLY A 77 -14.98 -0.47 4.99
CA GLY A 77 -16.23 -0.94 5.59
C GLY A 77 -16.55 -2.38 5.21
N GLU A 78 -17.76 -2.82 5.55
CA GLU A 78 -18.21 -4.19 5.30
C GLU A 78 -18.19 -4.55 3.80
N VAL A 79 -18.87 -3.77 2.97
CA VAL A 79 -18.99 -4.06 1.53
C VAL A 79 -17.65 -3.81 0.81
N HIS A 80 -16.94 -2.76 1.18
CA HIS A 80 -15.59 -2.49 0.69
C HIS A 80 -14.66 -3.70 0.87
N GLY A 81 -14.58 -4.20 2.11
CA GLY A 81 -13.75 -5.37 2.42
C GLY A 81 -14.25 -6.66 1.79
N ALA A 82 -15.56 -6.87 1.71
CA ALA A 82 -16.14 -8.02 1.03
C ALA A 82 -15.79 -8.05 -0.47
N LYS A 83 -15.75 -6.89 -1.13
CA LYS A 83 -15.31 -6.78 -2.53
C LYS A 83 -13.84 -7.17 -2.68
N LEU A 84 -12.96 -6.66 -1.82
CA LEU A 84 -11.53 -7.03 -1.83
C LEU A 84 -11.33 -8.52 -1.55
N THR A 85 -11.98 -9.06 -0.53
CA THR A 85 -11.94 -10.50 -0.20
C THR A 85 -12.43 -11.35 -1.36
N GLY A 86 -13.55 -10.97 -1.99
CA GLY A 86 -14.11 -11.66 -3.15
C GLY A 86 -13.17 -11.66 -4.36
N LEU A 87 -12.50 -10.53 -4.64
CA LEU A 87 -11.47 -10.44 -5.68
C LEU A 87 -10.31 -11.40 -5.42
N LEU A 88 -9.78 -11.40 -4.20
CA LEU A 88 -8.65 -12.25 -3.80
C LEU A 88 -9.00 -13.75 -3.88
N LEU A 89 -10.16 -14.15 -3.34
CA LEU A 89 -10.62 -15.53 -3.43
C LEU A 89 -10.92 -15.97 -4.88
N ARG A 90 -11.35 -15.05 -5.73
CA ARG A 90 -11.50 -15.29 -7.16
C ARG A 90 -10.14 -15.48 -7.83
N ALA A 91 -9.12 -14.70 -7.44
CA ALA A 91 -7.75 -14.86 -7.95
C ALA A 91 -7.18 -16.24 -7.65
N VAL A 92 -7.42 -16.81 -6.46
CA VAL A 92 -7.01 -18.19 -6.12
C VAL A 92 -7.57 -19.22 -7.12
N ARG A 93 -8.81 -19.02 -7.57
CA ARG A 93 -9.50 -19.94 -8.53
C ARG A 93 -9.05 -19.74 -9.97
N GLU A 94 -8.94 -18.48 -10.41
CA GLU A 94 -8.70 -18.14 -11.83
C GLU A 94 -7.24 -17.98 -12.17
N ARG A 95 -6.36 -17.84 -11.16
CA ARG A 95 -4.91 -17.80 -11.27
C ARG A 95 -4.39 -16.74 -12.28
N PRO A 96 -4.72 -15.44 -12.06
CA PRO A 96 -4.16 -14.39 -12.89
C PRO A 96 -2.63 -14.35 -12.76
N PHE A 97 -1.94 -13.64 -13.68
CA PHE A 97 -0.51 -13.43 -13.60
C PHE A 97 -0.10 -12.77 -12.27
N ALA A 98 -0.87 -11.77 -11.82
CA ALA A 98 -0.65 -11.13 -10.52
C ALA A 98 -1.96 -10.52 -10.00
N VAL A 99 -2.01 -10.19 -8.71
CA VAL A 99 -2.96 -9.27 -8.12
C VAL A 99 -2.26 -7.95 -7.83
N VAL A 100 -2.81 -6.83 -8.31
CA VAL A 100 -2.27 -5.49 -8.07
C VAL A 100 -3.28 -4.67 -7.27
N LEU A 101 -2.89 -4.24 -6.07
CA LEU A 101 -3.72 -3.48 -5.15
C LEU A 101 -3.24 -2.04 -5.08
N LEU A 102 -4.04 -1.10 -5.59
CA LEU A 102 -3.80 0.34 -5.51
C LEU A 102 -4.44 0.84 -4.22
N LEU A 103 -3.63 0.91 -3.16
CA LEU A 103 -4.13 1.19 -1.81
C LEU A 103 -4.05 2.68 -1.48
N GLU A 104 -5.16 3.19 -0.98
CA GLU A 104 -5.28 4.53 -0.41
C GLU A 104 -6.32 4.50 0.70
N SER A 105 -5.89 4.50 1.97
CA SER A 105 -6.79 4.29 3.10
C SER A 105 -6.30 4.93 4.38
N GLY A 106 -7.16 5.73 4.99
CA GLY A 106 -6.96 6.26 6.34
C GLY A 106 -7.24 5.25 7.47
N GLY A 107 -7.75 4.04 7.13
CA GLY A 107 -8.04 3.00 8.13
C GLY A 107 -9.37 2.29 7.93
N VAL A 108 -10.14 2.09 9.01
CA VAL A 108 -11.46 1.45 9.01
C VAL A 108 -12.58 2.46 9.26
N ARG A 109 -13.77 2.20 8.74
CA ARG A 109 -14.97 3.00 8.98
C ARG A 109 -15.51 2.77 10.38
N LEU A 110 -15.43 3.77 11.21
CA LEU A 110 -15.98 3.72 12.58
C LEU A 110 -17.52 3.66 12.58
N HIS A 111 -18.17 4.20 11.56
CA HIS A 111 -19.62 4.17 11.39
C HIS A 111 -20.22 2.77 11.30
N GLU A 112 -19.43 1.78 10.87
CA GLU A 112 -19.87 0.38 10.70
C GLU A 112 -19.42 -0.51 11.86
N ALA A 113 -19.08 0.06 13.01
CA ALA A 113 -18.62 -0.63 14.20
C ALA A 113 -17.49 -1.63 13.88
N ASN A 114 -17.64 -2.91 14.22
CA ASN A 114 -16.61 -3.92 14.01
C ASN A 114 -16.55 -4.47 12.57
N ALA A 115 -17.49 -4.11 11.68
CA ALA A 115 -17.56 -4.66 10.34
C ALA A 115 -16.29 -4.36 9.52
N GLY A 116 -15.75 -3.14 9.65
CA GLY A 116 -14.48 -2.76 9.00
C GLY A 116 -13.27 -3.57 9.52
N LEU A 117 -13.19 -3.84 10.81
CA LEU A 117 -12.12 -4.66 11.40
C LEU A 117 -12.20 -6.11 10.94
N ILE A 118 -13.41 -6.69 10.93
CA ILE A 118 -13.65 -8.05 10.42
C ILE A 118 -13.30 -8.10 8.93
N ALA A 119 -13.71 -7.10 8.15
CA ALA A 119 -13.41 -7.01 6.73
C ALA A 119 -11.90 -6.99 6.47
N VAL A 120 -11.11 -6.19 7.21
CA VAL A 120 -9.65 -6.15 7.08
C VAL A 120 -9.03 -7.52 7.37
N SER A 121 -9.47 -8.21 8.43
CA SER A 121 -8.93 -9.54 8.76
C SER A 121 -9.24 -10.57 7.67
N GLU A 122 -10.43 -10.52 7.06
CA GLU A 122 -10.79 -11.39 5.93
C GLU A 122 -9.99 -11.06 4.66
N VAL A 123 -9.70 -9.77 4.40
CA VAL A 123 -8.81 -9.36 3.31
C VAL A 123 -7.41 -9.92 3.52
N MET A 124 -6.84 -9.81 4.73
CA MET A 124 -5.52 -10.38 5.05
C MET A 124 -5.50 -11.90 4.84
N ARG A 125 -6.50 -12.61 5.35
CA ARG A 125 -6.62 -14.07 5.18
C ARG A 125 -6.64 -14.44 3.70
N ALA A 126 -7.49 -13.79 2.91
CA ALA A 126 -7.61 -14.07 1.47
C ALA A 126 -6.34 -13.70 0.69
N LEU A 127 -5.64 -12.63 1.08
CA LEU A 127 -4.36 -12.25 0.49
C LEU A 127 -3.29 -13.33 0.71
N LEU A 128 -3.19 -13.84 1.94
CA LEU A 128 -2.26 -14.92 2.25
C LEU A 128 -2.60 -16.22 1.48
N GLU A 129 -3.88 -16.51 1.23
CA GLU A 129 -4.28 -17.63 0.36
C GLU A 129 -3.83 -17.42 -1.10
N VAL A 130 -3.92 -16.20 -1.64
CA VAL A 130 -3.40 -15.85 -2.97
C VAL A 130 -1.90 -16.11 -3.04
N ARG A 131 -1.14 -15.65 -2.06
CA ARG A 131 0.30 -15.89 -1.96
C ARG A 131 0.61 -17.39 -1.84
N ALA A 132 -0.10 -18.11 -0.97
CA ALA A 132 0.06 -19.56 -0.82
C ALA A 132 -0.25 -20.33 -2.12
N ALA A 133 -1.15 -19.79 -2.96
CA ALA A 133 -1.41 -20.34 -4.30
C ALA A 133 -0.30 -20.02 -5.32
N GLY A 134 0.75 -19.30 -4.95
CA GLY A 134 1.84 -18.94 -5.85
C GLY A 134 1.51 -17.79 -6.80
N ILE A 135 0.59 -16.91 -6.43
CA ILE A 135 0.19 -15.75 -7.23
C ILE A 135 0.79 -14.50 -6.59
N PRO A 136 1.62 -13.71 -7.31
CA PRO A 136 2.17 -12.47 -6.79
C PRO A 136 1.09 -11.46 -6.41
N VAL A 137 1.24 -10.84 -5.24
CA VAL A 137 0.42 -9.70 -4.80
C VAL A 137 1.33 -8.49 -4.68
N ILE A 138 1.09 -7.48 -5.52
CA ILE A 138 1.85 -6.24 -5.57
C ILE A 138 0.97 -5.09 -5.09
N VAL A 139 1.48 -4.30 -4.16
CA VAL A 139 0.77 -3.13 -3.62
C VAL A 139 1.39 -1.84 -4.13
N LEU A 140 0.56 -0.89 -4.54
CA LEU A 140 0.95 0.44 -4.98
C LEU A 140 0.42 1.48 -3.98
N VAL A 141 1.31 2.33 -3.44
CA VAL A 141 0.99 3.38 -2.47
C VAL A 141 1.55 4.72 -2.93
N GLY A 142 0.70 5.62 -3.34
CA GLY A 142 1.08 6.95 -3.84
C GLY A 142 -0.04 7.98 -3.71
N GLY A 143 -1.19 7.61 -3.19
CA GLY A 143 -2.34 8.49 -3.04
C GLY A 143 -2.22 9.48 -1.88
N SER A 144 -3.01 10.57 -1.96
CA SER A 144 -2.96 11.69 -1.02
C SER A 144 -3.32 11.35 0.42
N ASN A 145 -4.14 10.31 0.64
CA ASN A 145 -4.49 9.86 2.00
C ASN A 145 -3.46 8.86 2.58
N GLY A 146 -2.51 8.35 1.78
CA GLY A 146 -1.58 7.32 2.20
C GLY A 146 -2.26 5.96 2.42
N CYS A 147 -1.58 5.06 3.13
CA CYS A 147 -2.08 3.73 3.46
C CYS A 147 -1.82 3.45 4.95
N PHE A 148 -2.87 3.56 5.76
CA PHE A 148 -2.79 3.48 7.22
C PHE A 148 -3.77 2.47 7.80
N GLY A 149 -3.66 2.23 9.11
CA GLY A 149 -4.54 1.33 9.84
C GLY A 149 -4.45 -0.11 9.33
N GLY A 150 -5.58 -0.76 9.29
CA GLY A 150 -5.69 -2.16 8.81
C GLY A 150 -5.14 -2.36 7.41
N MET A 151 -5.31 -1.39 6.50
CA MET A 151 -4.77 -1.50 5.13
C MET A 151 -3.26 -1.34 5.08
N GLY A 152 -2.64 -0.62 6.01
CA GLY A 152 -1.19 -0.60 6.18
C GLY A 152 -0.65 -1.99 6.55
N ILE A 153 -1.37 -2.75 7.39
CA ILE A 153 -1.03 -4.14 7.72
C ILE A 153 -1.25 -5.04 6.51
N VAL A 154 -2.39 -4.89 5.80
CA VAL A 154 -2.67 -5.64 4.55
C VAL A 154 -1.55 -5.43 3.53
N ALA A 155 -1.08 -4.19 3.34
CA ALA A 155 0.02 -3.88 2.44
C ALA A 155 1.29 -4.68 2.79
N ARG A 156 1.61 -4.81 4.08
CA ARG A 156 2.77 -5.60 4.56
C ARG A 156 2.61 -7.10 4.38
N CYS A 157 1.38 -7.60 4.22
CA CYS A 157 1.13 -9.01 3.88
C CYS A 157 1.38 -9.34 2.40
N ALA A 158 1.56 -8.35 1.51
CA ALA A 158 1.82 -8.55 0.09
C ALA A 158 3.25 -9.08 -0.17
N ASN A 159 3.52 -9.49 -1.41
CA ASN A 159 4.87 -9.90 -1.83
C ASN A 159 5.80 -8.70 -1.98
N ALA A 160 5.29 -7.59 -2.53
CA ALA A 160 6.08 -6.39 -2.75
C ALA A 160 5.21 -5.13 -2.72
N ILE A 161 5.84 -4.02 -2.34
CA ILE A 161 5.23 -2.69 -2.27
C ILE A 161 6.03 -1.74 -3.15
N VAL A 162 5.32 -0.99 -4.01
CA VAL A 162 5.84 0.16 -4.75
C VAL A 162 5.30 1.42 -4.08
N MET A 163 6.16 2.38 -3.81
CA MET A 163 5.75 3.68 -3.29
C MET A 163 6.27 4.81 -4.17
N SER A 164 5.51 5.91 -4.29
CA SER A 164 6.10 7.19 -4.69
C SER A 164 6.69 7.90 -3.47
N GLU A 165 7.45 8.95 -3.71
CA GLU A 165 8.00 9.78 -2.63
C GLU A 165 6.89 10.50 -1.83
N GLU A 166 5.74 10.78 -2.45
CA GLU A 166 4.55 11.35 -1.81
C GLU A 166 3.74 10.28 -1.04
N GLY A 167 3.89 9.02 -1.41
CA GLY A 167 3.20 7.90 -0.75
C GLY A 167 3.58 7.81 0.72
N ARG A 168 2.59 7.48 1.55
CA ARG A 168 2.78 7.31 3.00
C ARG A 168 2.24 5.95 3.44
N LEU A 169 3.04 5.24 4.24
CA LEU A 169 2.68 3.91 4.73
C LEU A 169 3.05 3.79 6.21
N ALA A 170 2.06 3.52 7.06
CA ALA A 170 2.27 3.20 8.47
C ALA A 170 1.06 2.47 9.07
N MET A 171 1.21 1.95 10.29
CA MET A 171 0.10 1.39 11.03
C MET A 171 -0.85 2.47 11.55
N SER A 172 -0.32 3.61 12.02
CA SER A 172 -1.12 4.72 12.51
C SER A 172 -0.96 5.94 11.62
N GLY A 173 -2.07 6.64 11.32
CA GLY A 173 -2.03 7.93 10.65
C GLY A 173 -1.41 9.01 11.53
N PRO A 174 -0.90 10.10 10.94
CA PRO A 174 -0.25 11.19 11.67
C PRO A 174 -1.11 11.77 12.80
N GLU A 175 -2.39 12.01 12.53
CA GLU A 175 -3.34 12.57 13.50
C GLU A 175 -3.63 11.60 14.66
N VAL A 176 -3.56 10.30 14.40
CA VAL A 176 -3.74 9.26 15.44
C VAL A 176 -2.53 9.25 16.36
N ILE A 177 -1.32 9.39 15.81
CA ILE A 177 -0.07 9.46 16.61
C ILE A 177 -0.10 10.72 17.48
N GLU A 178 -0.41 11.89 16.91
CA GLU A 178 -0.52 13.15 17.65
C GLU A 178 -1.57 13.05 18.77
N THR A 179 -2.74 12.44 18.48
CA THR A 179 -3.80 12.29 19.50
C THR A 179 -3.37 11.39 20.65
N ALA A 180 -2.58 10.35 20.36
CA ALA A 180 -2.12 9.41 21.38
C ALA A 180 -0.97 9.94 22.24
N ASN A 181 0.00 10.64 21.61
CA ASN A 181 1.27 11.00 22.22
C ASN A 181 1.39 12.49 22.57
N GLY A 182 0.58 13.34 21.91
CA GLY A 182 0.63 14.80 22.03
C GLY A 182 1.44 15.46 20.91
N VAL A 183 1.09 16.73 20.63
CA VAL A 183 1.71 17.55 19.58
C VAL A 183 3.21 17.79 19.83
N GLU A 184 3.62 17.82 21.07
CA GLU A 184 5.04 18.00 21.49
C GLU A 184 5.91 16.84 21.01
N GLU A 185 5.34 15.63 20.97
CA GLU A 185 6.06 14.42 20.53
C GLU A 185 5.93 14.19 19.02
N PHE A 186 4.76 14.46 18.45
CA PHE A 186 4.51 14.32 17.02
C PHE A 186 3.47 15.31 16.53
N ASP A 187 3.88 16.35 15.78
CA ASP A 187 2.98 17.31 15.13
C ASP A 187 2.55 16.77 13.76
N SER A 188 1.29 16.37 13.63
CA SER A 188 0.71 15.88 12.38
C SER A 188 0.66 16.94 11.26
N ARG A 189 0.82 18.22 11.59
CA ARG A 189 0.88 19.34 10.65
C ARG A 189 2.29 19.62 10.16
N ASP A 190 3.33 19.13 10.85
CA ASP A 190 4.70 19.16 10.33
C ASP A 190 4.83 18.16 9.18
N ARG A 191 4.57 18.64 7.97
CA ARG A 191 4.65 17.82 6.75
C ARG A 191 6.01 17.18 6.57
N ALA A 192 7.09 17.90 6.92
CA ALA A 192 8.44 17.36 6.77
C ALA A 192 8.67 16.17 7.70
N LEU A 193 8.25 16.26 8.97
CA LEU A 193 8.29 15.15 9.94
C LEU A 193 7.43 13.98 9.48
N VAL A 194 6.18 14.24 9.06
CA VAL A 194 5.25 13.20 8.60
C VAL A 194 5.84 12.41 7.42
N TRP A 195 6.40 13.10 6.40
CA TRP A 195 7.01 12.42 5.24
C TRP A 195 8.33 11.73 5.59
N ARG A 196 9.13 12.29 6.49
CA ARG A 196 10.33 11.59 6.98
C ARG A 196 9.99 10.31 7.74
N THR A 197 8.87 10.28 8.46
CA THR A 197 8.47 9.13 9.30
C THR A 197 7.70 8.06 8.53
N THR A 198 6.79 8.45 7.64
CA THR A 198 5.86 7.53 6.97
C THR A 198 6.03 7.45 5.46
N GLY A 199 6.83 8.35 4.88
CA GLY A 199 6.97 8.54 3.44
C GLY A 199 7.79 7.47 2.72
N GLY A 200 7.63 7.41 1.40
CA GLY A 200 8.24 6.40 0.54
C GLY A 200 9.76 6.32 0.66
N LYS A 201 10.45 7.45 0.79
CA LYS A 201 11.92 7.50 0.95
C LYS A 201 12.38 6.78 2.22
N HIS A 202 11.72 7.04 3.35
CA HIS A 202 12.03 6.35 4.60
C HIS A 202 11.72 4.84 4.51
N ARG A 203 10.55 4.50 3.97
CA ARG A 203 10.15 3.10 3.79
C ARG A 203 11.09 2.33 2.86
N TYR A 204 11.59 2.98 1.81
CA TYR A 204 12.60 2.39 0.92
C TYR A 204 13.90 2.10 1.66
N LEU A 205 14.42 3.06 2.43
CA LEU A 205 15.64 2.87 3.21
C LEU A 205 15.52 1.75 4.25
N LEU A 206 14.38 1.65 4.91
CA LEU A 206 14.11 0.56 5.84
C LEU A 206 13.88 -0.79 5.14
N GLY A 207 13.75 -0.85 3.80
CA GLY A 207 13.40 -2.07 3.06
C GLY A 207 11.91 -2.43 3.15
N ASP A 208 11.07 -1.51 3.62
CA ASP A 208 9.63 -1.72 3.75
C ASP A 208 8.88 -1.56 2.43
N CYS A 209 9.43 -0.87 1.45
CA CYS A 209 8.97 -0.91 0.07
C CYS A 209 10.11 -1.34 -0.86
N GLN A 210 9.80 -2.14 -1.88
CA GLN A 210 10.78 -2.72 -2.77
C GLN A 210 11.25 -1.73 -3.82
N VAL A 211 10.36 -0.89 -4.33
CA VAL A 211 10.68 0.10 -5.36
C VAL A 211 10.10 1.45 -4.98
N LEU A 212 10.95 2.48 -5.02
CA LEU A 212 10.55 3.88 -4.92
C LEU A 212 10.51 4.47 -6.33
N VAL A 213 9.41 5.13 -6.70
CA VAL A 213 9.19 5.73 -8.01
C VAL A 213 8.83 7.21 -7.88
N ALA A 214 8.98 7.96 -8.97
CA ALA A 214 8.40 9.30 -9.09
C ALA A 214 6.86 9.24 -9.07
N ASP A 215 6.19 10.36 -8.80
CA ASP A 215 4.72 10.49 -8.86
C ASP A 215 4.22 10.45 -10.32
N ASP A 216 4.30 9.26 -10.93
CA ASP A 216 3.90 9.01 -12.31
C ASP A 216 3.27 7.63 -12.48
N GLY A 217 2.07 7.57 -13.06
CA GLY A 217 1.34 6.33 -13.29
C GLY A 217 2.10 5.30 -14.13
N ALA A 218 2.91 5.75 -15.11
CA ALA A 218 3.73 4.87 -15.94
C ALA A 218 4.89 4.26 -15.14
N ALA A 219 5.47 5.00 -14.20
CA ALA A 219 6.51 4.49 -13.30
C ALA A 219 5.96 3.41 -12.37
N PHE A 220 4.78 3.63 -11.78
CA PHE A 220 4.07 2.61 -10.99
C PHE A 220 3.76 1.36 -11.82
N ARG A 221 3.28 1.53 -13.06
CA ARG A 221 2.98 0.44 -13.99
C ARG A 221 4.21 -0.42 -14.28
N GLN A 222 5.33 0.21 -14.60
CA GLN A 222 6.59 -0.49 -14.89
C GLN A 222 7.11 -1.24 -13.68
N ALA A 223 7.11 -0.61 -12.50
CA ALA A 223 7.56 -1.22 -11.25
C ALA A 223 6.68 -2.41 -10.84
N ALA A 224 5.35 -2.28 -10.94
CA ALA A 224 4.43 -3.37 -10.62
C ALA A 224 4.66 -4.61 -11.49
N PHE A 225 4.89 -4.41 -12.79
CA PHE A 225 5.16 -5.51 -13.70
C PHE A 225 6.50 -6.18 -13.42
N GLY A 226 7.56 -5.39 -13.23
CA GLY A 226 8.91 -5.89 -12.91
C GLY A 226 8.89 -6.77 -11.65
N LEU A 227 8.30 -6.27 -10.57
CA LEU A 227 8.17 -7.04 -9.32
C LEU A 227 7.34 -8.31 -9.47
N ALA A 228 6.26 -8.28 -10.25
CA ALA A 228 5.48 -9.49 -10.52
C ALA A 228 6.30 -10.53 -11.28
N GLN A 229 7.12 -10.11 -12.26
CA GLN A 229 8.06 -11.00 -12.98
C GLN A 229 9.13 -11.57 -12.05
N GLU A 230 9.70 -10.75 -11.16
CA GLU A 230 10.69 -11.20 -10.16
C GLU A 230 10.09 -12.27 -9.24
N CYS A 231 8.85 -12.05 -8.74
CA CYS A 231 8.14 -13.03 -7.93
C CYS A 231 7.93 -14.37 -8.67
N HIS A 232 7.67 -14.35 -9.99
CA HIS A 232 7.56 -15.58 -10.78
C HIS A 232 8.90 -16.27 -11.04
N ALA A 233 9.99 -15.52 -11.10
CA ALA A 233 11.33 -16.05 -11.28
C ALA A 233 11.91 -16.66 -9.99
N ASP A 234 11.41 -16.25 -8.84
CA ASP A 234 11.83 -16.78 -7.53
C ASP A 234 11.32 -18.21 -7.34
N THR A 235 12.23 -19.17 -7.49
CA THR A 235 11.94 -20.62 -7.32
C THR A 235 11.85 -21.04 -5.84
N GLY A 236 12.20 -20.17 -4.90
CA GLY A 236 12.14 -20.41 -3.45
C GLY A 236 10.73 -20.32 -2.86
N GLY A 237 9.74 -19.94 -3.67
CA GLY A 237 8.36 -19.69 -3.23
C GLY A 237 8.13 -18.26 -2.78
N ILE A 238 6.86 -17.85 -2.71
CA ILE A 238 6.49 -16.45 -2.44
C ILE A 238 6.53 -16.11 -0.93
N GLY A 239 7.53 -16.62 -0.21
CA GLY A 239 7.89 -16.10 1.12
C GLY A 239 6.92 -16.42 2.27
N LEU A 240 6.14 -17.51 2.20
CA LEU A 240 5.30 -18.00 3.31
C LEU A 240 5.87 -19.25 3.98
N THR A 241 7.19 -19.41 3.96
CA THR A 241 7.88 -20.47 4.71
C THR A 241 8.17 -20.02 6.13
N LEU A 242 8.23 -20.97 7.08
CA LEU A 242 8.62 -20.66 8.45
C LEU A 242 9.97 -19.92 8.50
N ALA A 243 10.95 -20.40 7.74
CA ALA A 243 12.28 -19.79 7.70
C ALA A 243 12.25 -18.32 7.21
N ALA A 244 11.41 -17.99 6.22
CA ALA A 244 11.25 -16.61 5.77
C ALA A 244 10.59 -15.73 6.83
N LEU A 245 9.60 -16.24 7.56
CA LEU A 245 8.93 -15.52 8.64
C LEU A 245 9.87 -15.30 9.83
N GLU A 246 10.68 -16.30 10.19
CA GLU A 246 11.71 -16.18 11.22
C GLU A 246 12.78 -15.16 10.85
N ALA A 247 13.22 -15.14 9.58
CA ALA A 247 14.19 -14.18 9.08
C ALA A 247 13.62 -12.74 9.10
N GLU A 248 12.35 -12.55 8.72
CA GLU A 248 11.68 -11.25 8.82
C GLU A 248 11.54 -10.79 10.28
N GLN A 249 11.15 -11.69 11.19
CA GLN A 249 11.08 -11.40 12.61
C GLN A 249 12.44 -10.96 13.16
N GLN A 250 13.53 -11.64 12.79
CA GLN A 250 14.88 -11.26 13.22
C GLN A 250 15.27 -9.89 12.68
N LEU A 251 14.99 -9.61 11.40
CA LEU A 251 15.25 -8.30 10.79
C LEU A 251 14.51 -7.17 11.54
N LEU A 252 13.26 -7.39 11.91
CA LEU A 252 12.47 -6.41 12.66
C LEU A 252 13.04 -6.20 14.07
N GLN A 253 13.47 -7.28 14.75
CA GLN A 253 14.12 -7.19 16.05
C GLN A 253 15.44 -6.42 15.98
N ASP A 254 16.29 -6.71 15.00
CA ASP A 254 17.57 -6.02 14.79
C ASP A 254 17.37 -4.50 14.54
N ARG A 255 16.27 -4.12 13.85
CA ARG A 255 15.90 -2.71 13.67
C ARG A 255 15.50 -2.03 14.97
N ILE A 256 14.70 -2.71 15.81
CA ILE A 256 14.32 -2.21 17.14
C ILE A 256 15.56 -2.03 17.99
N ASP A 257 16.44 -3.01 18.03
CA ASP A 257 17.67 -2.97 18.84
C ASP A 257 18.63 -1.88 18.38
N SER A 258 18.68 -1.60 17.06
CA SER A 258 19.57 -0.60 16.47
C SER A 258 19.03 0.84 16.49
N PHE A 259 17.71 1.00 16.41
CA PHE A 259 17.08 2.30 16.14
C PHE A 259 15.89 2.63 17.04
N GLY A 260 15.54 1.76 18.01
CA GLY A 260 14.35 1.94 18.84
C GLY A 260 14.40 3.17 19.77
N ASP A 261 15.57 3.75 19.96
CA ASP A 261 15.81 5.00 20.70
C ASP A 261 15.76 6.26 19.81
N ALA A 262 15.67 6.11 18.49
CA ALA A 262 15.65 7.24 17.57
C ALA A 262 14.29 7.95 17.62
N THR A 263 14.33 9.28 17.76
CA THR A 263 13.12 10.13 17.79
C THR A 263 12.81 10.79 16.44
N ASP A 264 13.79 10.88 15.54
CA ASP A 264 13.63 11.38 14.17
C ASP A 264 14.31 10.42 13.17
N PRO A 265 13.68 10.14 12.02
CA PRO A 265 14.27 9.33 10.95
C PRO A 265 15.65 9.80 10.47
N LEU A 266 15.99 11.08 10.62
CA LEU A 266 17.33 11.60 10.29
C LEU A 266 18.43 10.94 11.13
N ASP A 267 18.12 10.59 12.38
CA ASP A 267 19.05 9.86 13.25
C ASP A 267 19.31 8.45 12.69
N ILE A 268 18.25 7.77 12.26
CA ILE A 268 18.35 6.47 11.62
C ILE A 268 19.20 6.56 10.37
N TRP A 269 18.91 7.53 9.48
CA TRP A 269 19.64 7.70 8.23
C TRP A 269 21.12 8.00 8.45
N THR A 270 21.44 8.78 9.47
CA THR A 270 22.83 9.04 9.86
C THR A 270 23.53 7.76 10.36
N ARG A 271 22.84 6.97 11.21
CA ARG A 271 23.39 5.71 11.76
C ARG A 271 23.63 4.65 10.68
N ILE A 272 22.82 4.60 9.61
CA ILE A 272 23.03 3.70 8.47
C ILE A 272 24.08 4.21 7.46
N GLY A 273 24.69 5.38 7.72
CA GLY A 273 25.82 5.89 6.94
C GLY A 273 25.46 6.92 5.87
N VAL A 274 24.28 7.55 5.91
CA VAL A 274 23.93 8.67 5.02
C VAL A 274 24.78 9.89 5.43
N ALA A 275 25.62 10.38 4.52
CA ALA A 275 26.55 11.48 4.81
C ALA A 275 25.83 12.84 5.00
N ASP A 276 24.75 13.09 4.23
CA ASP A 276 23.91 14.29 4.33
C ASP A 276 22.44 13.87 4.52
N ALA A 277 22.11 13.46 5.75
CA ALA A 277 20.75 13.05 6.08
C ALA A 277 19.74 14.20 5.94
N ALA A 278 20.14 15.44 6.21
CA ALA A 278 19.26 16.61 6.12
C ALA A 278 18.93 16.99 4.67
N GLY A 279 19.87 16.84 3.75
CA GLY A 279 19.68 17.12 2.31
C GLY A 279 18.97 15.98 1.55
N LEU A 280 19.01 14.75 2.08
CA LEU A 280 18.49 13.57 1.41
C LEU A 280 16.99 13.68 1.02
N PRO A 281 16.08 14.26 1.84
CA PRO A 281 14.68 14.43 1.46
C PRO A 281 14.45 15.29 0.22
N MET A 282 15.40 16.15 -0.13
CA MET A 282 15.28 17.10 -1.27
C MET A 282 15.63 16.46 -2.61
N LEU A 283 16.16 15.25 -2.61
CA LEU A 283 16.47 14.52 -3.85
C LEU A 283 15.19 13.97 -4.47
N GLU A 284 15.07 14.08 -5.80
CA GLU A 284 14.05 13.36 -6.56
C GLU A 284 14.23 11.83 -6.44
N ALA A 285 13.17 11.05 -6.67
CA ALA A 285 13.13 9.61 -6.42
C ALA A 285 14.35 8.85 -7.00
N ASP A 286 14.68 9.08 -8.27
CA ASP A 286 15.80 8.38 -8.94
C ASP A 286 17.16 8.72 -8.31
N ALA A 287 17.38 10.01 -8.01
CA ALA A 287 18.60 10.48 -7.37
C ALA A 287 18.72 9.94 -5.94
N PHE A 288 17.60 9.89 -5.22
CA PHE A 288 17.52 9.30 -3.88
C PHE A 288 17.88 7.80 -3.92
N VAL A 289 17.26 7.03 -4.81
CA VAL A 289 17.55 5.59 -4.97
C VAL A 289 19.01 5.37 -5.31
N ALA A 290 19.58 6.13 -6.27
CA ALA A 290 20.99 6.01 -6.64
C ALA A 290 21.94 6.29 -5.47
N ALA A 291 21.61 7.30 -4.63
CA ALA A 291 22.43 7.69 -3.47
C ALA A 291 22.35 6.67 -2.32
N THR A 292 21.25 5.92 -2.20
CA THR A 292 20.93 5.12 -1.01
C THR A 292 20.87 3.61 -1.23
N ALA A 293 20.96 3.13 -2.47
CA ALA A 293 20.82 1.70 -2.80
C ALA A 293 21.71 0.75 -1.97
N LYS A 294 22.93 1.19 -1.62
CA LYS A 294 23.87 0.40 -0.80
C LYS A 294 23.66 0.51 0.71
N LEU A 295 22.81 1.44 1.14
CA LEU A 295 22.53 1.74 2.55
C LEU A 295 21.19 1.16 3.00
N ARG A 296 20.42 0.62 2.06
CA ARG A 296 19.09 0.05 2.31
C ARG A 296 19.17 -1.15 3.24
N LEU A 297 18.33 -1.16 4.26
CA LEU A 297 18.24 -2.27 5.23
C LEU A 297 17.47 -3.44 4.62
N GLY A 298 17.96 -4.67 4.81
CA GLY A 298 17.30 -5.89 4.35
C GLY A 298 17.27 -6.08 2.83
N ALA A 299 18.23 -5.47 2.12
CA ALA A 299 18.44 -5.68 0.68
C ALA A 299 19.39 -6.85 0.43
#